data_81b17d272ab235870bc50968a975afbf
#
_entry.id   81b17d272ab235870bc50968a975afbf
#
_cell.length_a   1.000
_cell.length_b   1.000
_cell.length_c   1.000
_cell.angle_alpha   90.00
_cell.angle_beta   90.00
_cell.angle_gamma   90.00
#
_symmetry.space_group_name_H-M   'P 1'
#
loop_
_entity.id
_entity.type
_entity.pdbx_description
1 polymer ?
#
loop_
_entity_poly.entity_id
_entity_poly.type
_entity_poly.pdbx_seq_one_letter_code
_entity_poly.pdbx_strand_id
1 'polypeptide(L)'
;MLKDVQFDPVSDRIIHFDLYGVTVGQVLQIQVPVQITGSAVGVKEGGKLQVQLHKIDVECLPKDIPDHIELDVTNLGIGDSIHASDIKIENVKIITPEDVVVVAVTAPKAAAEETTEASKETSEPEVITKGKTEEDKD
;
A
#
# COMPACT_ATOMS: atom_id res chain seq x y z
N MET A 1 -7.34 0.22 -27.60
CA MET A 1 -6.76 0.74 -26.36
C MET A 1 -5.51 -0.05 -26.05
N LEU A 2 -4.45 0.61 -25.63
CA LEU A 2 -3.22 -0.04 -25.16
C LEU A 2 -3.47 -0.54 -23.72
N LYS A 3 -3.25 -1.83 -23.46
CA LYS A 3 -3.48 -2.46 -22.15
C LYS A 3 -2.20 -2.54 -21.34
N ASP A 4 -1.14 -3.04 -21.95
CA ASP A 4 0.16 -3.18 -21.31
C ASP A 4 1.29 -3.03 -22.31
N VAL A 5 2.47 -2.58 -21.83
CA VAL A 5 3.69 -2.44 -22.64
C VAL A 5 4.87 -2.93 -21.81
N GLN A 6 5.64 -3.84 -22.38
CA GLN A 6 6.86 -4.34 -21.76
C GLN A 6 8.08 -3.72 -22.44
N PHE A 7 8.97 -3.22 -21.63
CA PHE A 7 10.24 -2.61 -22.07
C PHE A 7 11.42 -3.49 -21.69
N ASP A 8 12.43 -3.47 -22.54
CA ASP A 8 13.73 -4.05 -22.23
C ASP A 8 14.41 -3.17 -21.15
N PRO A 9 14.82 -3.73 -20.00
CA PRO A 9 15.38 -2.94 -18.88
C PRO A 9 16.74 -2.29 -19.18
N VAL A 10 17.41 -2.66 -20.27
CA VAL A 10 18.73 -2.16 -20.64
C VAL A 10 18.67 -1.16 -21.79
N SER A 11 17.83 -1.43 -22.79
CA SER A 11 17.75 -0.61 -24.01
C SER A 11 16.51 0.27 -24.11
N ASP A 12 15.58 0.19 -23.16
CA ASP A 12 14.27 0.86 -23.15
C ASP A 12 13.42 0.63 -24.42
N ARG A 13 13.74 -0.42 -25.16
CA ARG A 13 12.99 -0.79 -26.35
C ARG A 13 11.74 -1.55 -25.95
N ILE A 14 10.64 -1.31 -26.66
CA ILE A 14 9.41 -2.07 -26.52
C ILE A 14 9.65 -3.49 -27.01
N ILE A 15 9.48 -4.48 -26.12
CA ILE A 15 9.56 -5.91 -26.40
C ILE A 15 8.19 -6.47 -26.76
N HIS A 16 7.17 -6.05 -26.02
CA HIS A 16 5.81 -6.54 -26.19
C HIS A 16 4.80 -5.43 -25.90
N PHE A 17 3.65 -5.46 -26.57
CA PHE A 17 2.51 -4.61 -26.27
C PHE A 17 1.20 -5.39 -26.45
N ASP A 18 0.29 -5.18 -25.53
CA ASP A 18 -1.06 -5.76 -25.55
C ASP A 18 -2.08 -4.71 -25.97
N LEU A 19 -2.88 -5.06 -26.97
CA LEU A 19 -3.99 -4.22 -27.42
C LEU A 19 -5.33 -4.87 -27.03
N TYR A 20 -6.18 -4.08 -26.40
CA TYR A 20 -7.54 -4.48 -26.05
C TYR A 20 -8.55 -3.81 -27.00
N GLY A 21 -9.40 -4.66 -27.65
CA GLY A 21 -10.49 -4.18 -28.49
C GLY A 21 -11.63 -3.65 -27.62
N VAL A 22 -12.01 -2.39 -27.80
CA VAL A 22 -13.03 -1.72 -27.01
C VAL A 22 -14.28 -1.48 -27.85
N THR A 23 -15.45 -1.89 -27.37
CA THR A 23 -16.73 -1.59 -27.97
C THR A 23 -17.35 -0.36 -27.29
N VAL A 24 -17.79 0.60 -28.07
CA VAL A 24 -18.43 1.82 -27.56
C VAL A 24 -19.72 1.45 -26.81
N GLY A 25 -19.84 1.92 -25.55
CA GLY A 25 -21.01 1.67 -24.71
C GLY A 25 -20.92 0.43 -23.81
N GLN A 26 -19.83 -0.34 -23.90
CA GLN A 26 -19.56 -1.44 -22.97
C GLN A 26 -18.68 -0.96 -21.81
N VAL A 27 -19.03 -1.35 -20.60
CA VAL A 27 -18.26 -1.07 -19.41
C VAL A 27 -16.96 -1.88 -19.41
N LEU A 28 -15.86 -1.25 -19.06
CA LEU A 28 -14.53 -1.85 -19.03
C LEU A 28 -13.98 -1.82 -17.62
N GLN A 29 -13.26 -2.89 -17.28
CA GLN A 29 -12.44 -2.94 -16.07
C GLN A 29 -10.99 -2.67 -16.45
N ILE A 30 -10.41 -1.62 -15.88
CA ILE A 30 -9.04 -1.21 -16.14
C ILE A 30 -8.31 -0.85 -14.84
N GLN A 31 -7.00 -0.91 -14.90
CA GLN A 31 -6.12 -0.45 -13.83
C GLN A 31 -5.64 0.96 -14.11
N VAL A 32 -5.96 1.90 -13.23
CA VAL A 32 -5.55 3.29 -13.35
C VAL A 32 -4.45 3.59 -12.34
N PRO A 33 -3.33 4.21 -12.78
CA PRO A 33 -2.25 4.57 -11.87
C PRO A 33 -2.67 5.69 -10.92
N VAL A 34 -2.16 5.62 -9.68
CA VAL A 34 -2.35 6.64 -8.66
C VAL A 34 -1.20 7.63 -8.70
N GLN A 35 -1.52 8.91 -8.80
CA GLN A 35 -0.55 10.00 -8.71
C GLN A 35 -0.76 10.76 -7.41
N ILE A 36 0.31 10.90 -6.63
CA ILE A 36 0.27 11.62 -5.36
C ILE A 36 0.59 13.08 -5.61
N THR A 37 -0.28 13.96 -5.13
CA THR A 37 -0.12 15.42 -5.17
C THR A 37 0.07 15.97 -3.76
N GLY A 38 0.92 17.01 -3.64
CA GLY A 38 1.21 17.65 -2.37
C GLY A 38 2.36 17.02 -1.57
N SER A 39 2.55 17.51 -0.36
CA SER A 39 3.56 17.03 0.60
C SER A 39 2.88 16.84 1.95
N ALA A 40 2.81 15.63 2.42
CA ALA A 40 2.16 15.29 3.69
C ALA A 40 2.80 16.02 4.88
N VAL A 41 1.98 16.53 5.80
CA VAL A 41 2.43 17.15 7.05
C VAL A 41 3.24 16.13 7.86
N GLY A 42 2.79 14.88 7.92
CA GLY A 42 3.49 13.82 8.62
C GLY A 42 4.89 13.52 8.07
N VAL A 43 5.14 13.74 6.77
CA VAL A 43 6.50 13.63 6.21
C VAL A 43 7.40 14.76 6.69
N LYS A 44 6.87 15.99 6.85
CA LYS A 44 7.60 17.13 7.40
C LYS A 44 7.93 16.94 8.89
N GLU A 45 7.13 16.18 9.60
CA GLU A 45 7.33 15.80 11.01
C GLU A 45 8.25 14.58 11.18
N GLY A 46 8.81 14.06 10.07
CA GLY A 46 9.75 12.94 10.10
C GLY A 46 9.14 11.58 9.76
N GLY A 47 7.84 11.51 9.45
CA GLY A 47 7.20 10.29 8.96
C GLY A 47 7.66 9.89 7.57
N LYS A 48 7.42 8.64 7.19
CA LYS A 48 7.68 8.11 5.86
C LYS A 48 6.37 7.84 5.13
N LEU A 49 6.20 8.48 3.96
CA LEU A 49 5.09 8.18 3.07
C LEU A 49 5.32 6.80 2.42
N GLN A 50 4.36 5.92 2.56
CA GLN A 50 4.37 4.59 1.95
C GLN A 50 3.17 4.44 1.03
N VAL A 51 3.43 4.20 -0.25
CA VAL A 51 2.41 3.87 -1.25
C VAL A 51 2.27 2.36 -1.27
N GLN A 52 1.11 1.85 -0.91
CA GLN A 52 0.83 0.41 -0.91
C GLN A 52 0.25 -0.04 -2.26
N LEU A 53 -0.64 0.78 -2.84
CA LEU A 53 -1.19 0.53 -4.15
C LEU A 53 -0.79 1.62 -5.14
N HIS A 54 -0.08 1.23 -6.18
CA HIS A 54 0.28 2.12 -7.29
C HIS A 54 -0.78 2.17 -8.40
N LYS A 55 -1.69 1.19 -8.43
CA LYS A 55 -2.77 1.09 -9.40
C LYS A 55 -4.05 0.67 -8.69
N ILE A 56 -5.18 1.20 -9.14
CA ILE A 56 -6.52 0.90 -8.62
C ILE A 56 -7.35 0.32 -9.75
N ASP A 57 -8.08 -0.77 -9.46
CA ASP A 57 -9.01 -1.39 -10.39
C ASP A 57 -10.31 -0.59 -10.42
N VAL A 58 -10.65 -0.10 -11.60
CA VAL A 58 -11.85 0.71 -11.81
C VAL A 58 -12.69 0.18 -12.97
N GLU A 59 -13.98 0.40 -12.87
CA GLU A 59 -14.96 0.10 -13.89
C GLU A 59 -15.53 1.41 -14.46
N CYS A 60 -15.32 1.64 -15.74
CA CYS A 60 -15.77 2.85 -16.41
C CYS A 60 -16.15 2.63 -17.87
N LEU A 61 -16.79 3.62 -18.48
CA LEU A 61 -17.02 3.66 -19.90
C LEU A 61 -15.75 4.10 -20.65
N PRO A 62 -15.55 3.65 -21.92
CA PRO A 62 -14.38 4.02 -22.71
C PRO A 62 -14.17 5.54 -22.91
N LYS A 63 -15.23 6.32 -22.69
CA LYS A 63 -15.19 7.80 -22.83
C LYS A 63 -14.72 8.49 -21.55
N ASP A 64 -14.88 7.83 -20.40
CA ASP A 64 -14.66 8.40 -19.07
C ASP A 64 -13.43 7.78 -18.40
N ILE A 65 -12.50 7.22 -19.18
CA ILE A 65 -11.26 6.63 -18.69
C ILE A 65 -10.33 7.76 -18.20
N PRO A 66 -9.99 7.83 -16.91
CA PRO A 66 -8.99 8.77 -16.43
C PRO A 66 -7.57 8.25 -16.73
N ASP A 67 -6.66 9.14 -17.08
CA ASP A 67 -5.25 8.79 -17.28
C ASP A 67 -4.55 8.47 -15.95
N HIS A 68 -4.94 9.15 -14.87
CA HIS A 68 -4.42 8.94 -13.52
C HIS A 68 -5.44 9.38 -12.47
N ILE A 69 -5.26 8.90 -11.26
CA ILE A 69 -6.05 9.27 -10.08
C ILE A 69 -5.18 10.14 -9.19
N GLU A 70 -5.54 11.41 -9.03
CA GLU A 70 -4.83 12.33 -8.14
C GLU A 70 -5.26 12.13 -6.69
N LEU A 71 -4.29 11.90 -5.80
CA LEU A 71 -4.51 11.83 -4.36
C LEU A 71 -3.75 12.97 -3.67
N ASP A 72 -4.49 13.86 -3.02
CA ASP A 72 -3.92 14.91 -2.20
C ASP A 72 -3.57 14.36 -0.81
N VAL A 73 -2.26 14.31 -0.52
CA VAL A 73 -1.74 13.84 0.75
C VAL A 73 -1.37 14.97 1.71
N THR A 74 -1.66 16.22 1.35
CA THR A 74 -1.19 17.40 2.10
C THR A 74 -1.60 17.36 3.57
N ASN A 75 -2.82 16.90 3.86
CA ASN A 75 -3.40 16.89 5.21
C ASN A 75 -3.08 15.62 6.02
N LEU A 76 -2.28 14.68 5.49
CA LEU A 76 -1.96 13.43 6.18
C LEU A 76 -0.91 13.66 7.27
N GLY A 77 -1.25 13.30 8.50
CA GLY A 77 -0.36 13.22 9.65
C GLY A 77 0.36 11.88 9.76
N ILE A 78 1.19 11.73 10.79
CA ILE A 78 1.87 10.47 11.10
C ILE A 78 0.84 9.46 11.63
N GLY A 79 0.74 8.31 11.00
CA GLY A 79 -0.23 7.25 11.33
C GLY A 79 -1.51 7.31 10.51
N ASP A 80 -1.72 8.35 9.70
CA ASP A 80 -2.89 8.45 8.84
C ASP A 80 -2.73 7.62 7.56
N SER A 81 -3.85 7.17 7.03
CA SER A 81 -3.93 6.41 5.78
C SER A 81 -5.12 6.87 4.95
N ILE A 82 -4.95 6.78 3.62
CA ILE A 82 -6.04 6.96 2.65
C ILE A 82 -6.46 5.58 2.17
N HIS A 83 -7.76 5.30 2.28
CA HIS A 83 -8.37 4.07 1.80
C HIS A 83 -8.97 4.25 0.41
N ALA A 84 -9.25 3.13 -0.26
CA ALA A 84 -9.92 3.16 -1.57
C ALA A 84 -11.32 3.81 -1.51
N SER A 85 -12.00 3.74 -0.35
CA SER A 85 -13.30 4.39 -0.08
C SER A 85 -13.26 5.92 -0.14
N ASP A 86 -12.11 6.52 0.18
CA ASP A 86 -11.96 7.98 0.24
C ASP A 86 -11.80 8.62 -1.13
N ILE A 87 -11.55 7.78 -2.14
CA ILE A 87 -11.31 8.22 -3.52
C ILE A 87 -12.65 8.35 -4.23
N LYS A 88 -12.97 9.56 -4.65
CA LYS A 88 -14.18 9.87 -5.43
C LYS A 88 -13.79 10.35 -6.81
N ILE A 89 -14.23 9.62 -7.83
CA ILE A 89 -13.99 9.95 -9.24
C ILE A 89 -15.33 10.03 -9.94
N GLU A 90 -15.53 11.06 -10.75
CA GLU A 90 -16.77 11.22 -11.52
C GLU A 90 -16.90 10.13 -12.58
N ASN A 91 -18.07 9.53 -12.70
CA ASN A 91 -18.43 8.50 -13.69
C ASN A 91 -17.58 7.20 -13.66
N VAL A 92 -16.84 6.95 -12.58
CA VAL A 92 -15.98 5.78 -12.43
C VAL A 92 -16.37 5.02 -11.16
N LYS A 93 -16.56 3.71 -11.27
CA LYS A 93 -16.82 2.83 -10.14
C LYS A 93 -15.54 2.11 -9.75
N ILE A 94 -15.12 2.24 -8.50
CA ILE A 94 -13.97 1.55 -7.94
C ILE A 94 -14.39 0.10 -7.63
N ILE A 95 -13.61 -0.88 -8.13
CA ILE A 95 -13.81 -2.30 -7.87
C ILE A 95 -12.92 -2.76 -6.70
N THR A 96 -11.78 -2.11 -6.52
CA THR A 96 -10.88 -2.38 -5.39
C THR A 96 -11.64 -2.32 -4.08
N PRO A 97 -11.48 -3.29 -3.16
CA PRO A 97 -12.16 -3.29 -1.87
C PRO A 97 -11.92 -1.99 -1.09
N GLU A 98 -12.98 -1.48 -0.47
CA GLU A 98 -12.99 -0.19 0.21
C GLU A 98 -12.01 -0.13 1.39
N ASP A 99 -11.74 -1.27 2.02
CA ASP A 99 -10.85 -1.39 3.19
C ASP A 99 -9.35 -1.35 2.84
N VAL A 100 -9.01 -1.39 1.54
CA VAL A 100 -7.62 -1.44 1.12
C VAL A 100 -6.98 -0.06 1.24
N VAL A 101 -5.85 -0.02 1.95
CA VAL A 101 -5.04 1.19 2.10
C VAL A 101 -4.28 1.47 0.80
N VAL A 102 -4.43 2.67 0.26
CA VAL A 102 -3.71 3.12 -0.94
C VAL A 102 -2.42 3.81 -0.57
N VAL A 103 -2.48 4.74 0.38
CA VAL A 103 -1.33 5.51 0.87
C VAL A 103 -1.39 5.58 2.39
N ALA A 104 -0.27 5.43 3.06
CA ALA A 104 -0.14 5.59 4.51
C ALA A 104 1.12 6.37 4.87
N VAL A 105 1.07 7.13 5.96
CA VAL A 105 2.23 7.79 6.55
C VAL A 105 2.63 7.04 7.81
N THR A 106 3.78 6.38 7.78
CA THR A 106 4.29 5.61 8.92
C THR A 106 5.28 6.44 9.74
N ALA A 107 5.28 6.23 11.07
CA ALA A 107 6.29 6.81 11.94
C ALA A 107 7.70 6.29 11.60
N PRO A 108 8.76 7.09 11.75
CA PRO A 108 10.12 6.63 11.56
C PRO A 108 10.45 5.54 12.60
N LYS A 109 11.12 4.48 12.16
CA LYS A 109 11.48 3.31 12.98
C LYS A 109 12.29 3.64 14.24
N ALA A 110 12.97 4.80 14.27
CA ALA A 110 13.74 5.26 15.44
C ALA A 110 12.87 5.59 16.68
N ALA A 111 11.59 5.96 16.49
CA ALA A 111 10.70 6.25 17.61
C ALA A 111 9.98 5.00 18.16
N ALA A 112 9.98 3.88 17.41
CA ALA A 112 9.35 2.62 17.83
C ALA A 112 10.27 1.75 18.70
N GLU A 113 11.60 1.99 18.66
CA GLU A 113 12.55 1.24 19.51
C GLU A 113 12.64 1.78 20.94
N GLU A 114 12.39 3.09 21.15
CA GLU A 114 12.40 3.66 22.52
C GLU A 114 11.14 3.30 23.36
N THR A 115 10.02 2.93 22.72
CA THR A 115 8.80 2.53 23.44
C THR A 115 8.73 1.05 23.78
N THR A 116 9.57 0.21 23.19
CA THR A 116 9.61 -1.24 23.48
C THR A 116 10.66 -1.62 24.53
N GLU A 117 11.63 -0.76 24.83
CA GLU A 117 12.61 -1.02 25.90
C GLU A 117 12.11 -0.60 27.29
N ALA A 118 11.14 0.32 27.39
CA ALA A 118 10.60 0.75 28.67
C ALA A 118 9.58 -0.21 29.33
N SER A 119 9.15 -1.28 28.68
CA SER A 119 8.21 -2.25 29.24
C SER A 119 8.78 -3.66 29.48
N LYS A 120 10.11 -3.82 29.42
CA LYS A 120 10.77 -5.11 29.61
C LYS A 120 11.61 -5.23 30.88
N GLU A 121 11.55 -4.22 31.73
CA GLU A 121 12.25 -4.21 33.02
C GLU A 121 11.28 -4.34 34.20
N THR A 122 10.53 -5.41 34.28
CA THR A 122 9.96 -5.93 35.53
C THR A 122 9.32 -7.30 35.29
N SER A 123 10.11 -8.34 35.22
CA SER A 123 9.78 -9.68 35.73
C SER A 123 11.00 -10.57 35.62
N GLU A 124 11.81 -10.61 36.67
CA GLU A 124 12.68 -11.73 36.95
C GLU A 124 11.81 -12.99 37.18
N PRO A 125 12.11 -14.12 36.56
CA PRO A 125 11.63 -15.39 37.06
C PRO A 125 12.71 -16.04 37.94
N GLU A 126 12.32 -16.29 39.19
CA GLU A 126 13.04 -17.09 40.14
C GLU A 126 13.45 -18.46 39.57
N VAL A 127 14.71 -18.77 39.81
CA VAL A 127 15.33 -20.05 39.59
C VAL A 127 14.80 -21.04 40.64
N ILE A 128 14.11 -22.08 40.23
CA ILE A 128 13.90 -23.26 41.06
C ILE A 128 14.72 -24.41 40.47
N THR A 129 15.89 -24.60 41.10
CA THR A 129 16.66 -25.84 41.06
C THR A 129 15.99 -26.89 41.93
N LYS A 130 15.81 -28.10 41.42
CA LYS A 130 15.87 -29.40 42.07
C LYS A 130 15.05 -30.39 41.24
N GLY A 131 15.51 -31.53 40.86
CA GLY A 131 16.54 -32.43 41.33
C GLY A 131 16.38 -33.73 40.55
N LYS A 132 17.45 -34.28 40.19
CA LYS A 132 17.95 -35.65 40.16
C LYS A 132 16.92 -36.78 40.38
N THR A 133 16.94 -37.79 39.51
CA THR A 133 17.07 -39.24 39.75
C THR A 133 16.68 -39.95 38.47
N GLU A 134 17.57 -40.58 37.75
CA GLU A 134 18.03 -41.96 37.71
C GLU A 134 16.95 -43.07 37.60
N GLU A 135 17.28 -43.93 36.69
CA GLU A 135 17.10 -45.36 36.49
C GLU A 135 16.07 -45.71 35.38
N ASP A 136 16.55 -46.36 34.33
CA ASP A 136 17.09 -47.70 34.09
C ASP A 136 16.00 -48.70 33.60
N LYS A 137 16.39 -49.45 32.54
CA LYS A 137 15.86 -50.75 32.07
C LYS A 137 14.49 -50.75 31.33
N ASP A 138 14.41 -51.23 30.15
CA ASP A 138 14.70 -52.54 29.53
C ASP A 138 14.59 -52.39 27.99
#